data_31538ed4d8d66a79c22f529e988b3de9
#
_entry.id   31538ed4d8d66a79c22f529e988b3de9
#
_cell.length_a   1.000
_cell.length_b   1.000
_cell.length_c   1.000
_cell.angle_alpha   90.00
_cell.angle_beta   90.00
_cell.angle_gamma   90.00
#
_symmetry.space_group_name_H-M   'P 1'
#
loop_
_entity.id
_entity.type
_entity.pdbx_description
1 polymer ?
#
loop_
_entity_poly.entity_id
_entity_poly.type
_entity_poly.pdbx_seq_one_letter_code
_entity_poly.pdbx_strand_id
1 'polypeptide(L)'
;MLIPRRVKYRKQHHPKRSGLAKGGTEVSFGEWGIQALSPAYVTNRQIEAARIAMTRHIKRGGKVWINIYPDRPLTKKPAETRMGSGKGSPEWWIANVKPGRILFELGGVDEALAREAMRRAQHKLPMKTRFVTREGGDV
;
A
#
# COMPACT_ATOMS: atom_id res chain seq x y z
N MET A 1 4.03 -13.39 -2.72
CA MET A 1 3.83 -12.12 -2.02
C MET A 1 5.05 -11.23 -2.12
N LEU A 2 4.83 -9.93 -2.05
CA LEU A 2 5.91 -8.96 -2.17
C LEU A 2 6.80 -8.96 -0.92
N ILE A 3 8.05 -9.31 -1.10
CA ILE A 3 9.07 -9.21 -0.04
C ILE A 3 10.40 -8.80 -0.70
N PRO A 4 11.28 -8.11 0.02
CA PRO A 4 12.59 -7.78 -0.54
C PRO A 4 13.45 -9.02 -0.71
N ARG A 5 14.22 -9.06 -1.80
CA ARG A 5 15.17 -10.17 -2.01
C ARG A 5 16.34 -10.09 -1.06
N ARG A 6 16.79 -8.89 -0.76
CA ARG A 6 17.91 -8.64 0.15
C ARG A 6 17.54 -7.56 1.12
N VAL A 7 17.93 -7.75 2.36
CA VAL A 7 17.79 -6.72 3.37
C VAL A 7 19.10 -6.64 4.15
N LYS A 8 19.49 -5.40 4.44
CA LYS A 8 20.68 -5.17 5.25
C LYS A 8 20.46 -5.67 6.68
N TYR A 9 19.28 -5.45 7.20
CA TYR A 9 18.89 -5.92 8.53
C TYR A 9 17.53 -6.59 8.44
N ARG A 10 17.41 -7.77 9.01
CA ARG A 10 16.13 -8.49 9.03
C ARG A 10 15.17 -7.92 10.06
N LYS A 11 15.70 -7.26 11.07
CA LYS A 11 14.91 -6.62 12.12
C LYS A 11 15.28 -5.15 12.17
N GLN A 12 14.30 -4.29 12.20
CA GLN A 12 14.51 -2.85 12.19
C GLN A 12 13.56 -2.19 13.18
N HIS A 13 13.90 -0.97 13.57
CA HIS A 13 12.98 -0.18 14.37
C HIS A 13 11.75 0.17 13.54
N HIS A 14 10.61 0.32 14.22
CA HIS A 14 9.40 0.72 13.53
C HIS A 14 9.58 2.10 12.91
N PRO A 15 9.21 2.29 11.64
CA PRO A 15 9.33 3.61 11.02
C PRO A 15 8.32 4.58 11.62
N LYS A 16 8.68 5.86 11.58
CA LYS A 16 7.78 6.91 12.08
C LYS A 16 6.61 7.08 11.13
N ARG A 17 5.43 7.30 11.70
CA ARG A 17 4.23 7.57 10.91
C ARG A 17 3.94 9.05 10.72
N SER A 18 4.68 9.90 11.40
CA SER A 18 4.45 11.35 11.33
C SER A 18 4.92 11.95 10.00
N GLY A 19 4.35 13.09 9.67
CA GLY A 19 4.73 13.84 8.47
C GLY A 19 3.88 13.53 7.26
N LEU A 20 4.15 14.23 6.18
CA LEU A 20 3.46 14.06 4.89
C LEU A 20 4.41 13.40 3.90
N ALA A 21 3.84 12.80 2.87
CA ALA A 21 4.64 12.21 1.80
C ALA A 21 5.42 13.30 1.07
N LYS A 22 6.69 13.03 0.80
CA LYS A 22 7.55 13.97 0.07
C LYS A 22 7.60 13.67 -1.43
N GLY A 23 7.19 12.48 -1.82
CA GLY A 23 7.16 12.08 -3.21
C GLY A 23 6.03 11.10 -3.46
N GLY A 24 5.76 10.81 -4.72
CA GLY A 24 4.69 9.88 -5.08
C GLY A 24 3.31 10.43 -4.71
N THR A 25 3.11 11.74 -4.83
CA THR A 25 1.86 12.40 -4.46
C THR A 25 0.96 12.68 -5.65
N GLU A 26 1.40 12.33 -6.85
CA GLU A 26 0.64 12.54 -8.08
C GLU A 26 0.54 11.24 -8.86
N VAL A 27 -0.56 11.10 -9.61
CA VAL A 27 -0.74 9.97 -10.51
C VAL A 27 0.24 10.14 -11.66
N SER A 28 1.16 9.18 -11.84
CA SER A 28 2.26 9.29 -12.78
C SER A 28 2.17 8.36 -13.97
N PHE A 29 1.64 7.16 -13.78
CA PHE A 29 1.66 6.12 -14.82
C PHE A 29 0.29 5.88 -15.43
N GLY A 30 -0.75 5.89 -14.63
CA GLY A 30 -2.10 5.64 -15.07
C GLY A 30 -2.92 6.92 -15.20
N GLU A 31 -4.22 6.74 -15.24
CA GLU A 31 -5.17 7.85 -15.32
C GLU A 31 -5.89 8.07 -13.98
N TRP A 32 -5.98 7.01 -13.17
CA TRP A 32 -6.72 6.99 -11.92
C TRP A 32 -5.82 6.46 -10.81
N GLY A 33 -6.05 6.90 -9.59
CA GLY A 33 -5.24 6.43 -8.47
C GLY A 33 -5.99 6.42 -7.15
N ILE A 34 -5.38 5.81 -6.16
CA ILE A 34 -5.81 5.85 -4.77
C ILE A 34 -4.74 6.60 -3.98
N GLN A 35 -5.17 7.65 -3.29
CA GLN A 35 -4.27 8.44 -2.46
C GLN A 35 -4.56 8.21 -0.99
N ALA A 36 -3.52 8.04 -0.19
CA ALA A 36 -3.65 7.89 1.25
C ALA A 36 -4.02 9.22 1.89
N LEU A 37 -4.99 9.20 2.80
CA LEU A 37 -5.40 10.38 3.56
C LEU A 37 -4.90 10.35 4.99
N SER A 38 -4.49 9.19 5.46
CA SER A 38 -3.96 9.03 6.81
C SER A 38 -2.73 8.13 6.76
N PRO A 39 -1.84 8.20 7.79
CA PRO A 39 -0.65 7.35 7.79
C PRO A 39 -0.99 5.92 8.18
N ALA A 40 -0.25 4.97 7.63
CA ALA A 40 -0.41 3.57 7.99
C ALA A 40 0.80 2.75 7.59
N TYR A 41 0.92 1.59 8.22
CA TYR A 41 1.82 0.54 7.77
C TYR A 41 0.98 -0.43 6.94
N VAL A 42 1.30 -0.54 5.66
CA VAL A 42 0.57 -1.43 4.75
C VAL A 42 1.38 -2.70 4.57
N THR A 43 0.79 -3.82 4.95
CA THR A 43 1.49 -5.10 4.87
C THR A 43 1.52 -5.62 3.45
N ASN A 44 2.48 -6.50 3.16
CA ASN A 44 2.55 -7.15 1.85
C ASN A 44 1.26 -7.92 1.53
N ARG A 45 0.61 -8.48 2.54
CA ARG A 45 -0.67 -9.17 2.35
C ARG A 45 -1.79 -8.21 1.95
N GLN A 46 -1.83 -7.03 2.56
CA GLN A 46 -2.82 -6.01 2.23
C GLN A 46 -2.61 -5.48 0.81
N ILE A 47 -1.36 -5.26 0.41
CA ILE A 47 -1.03 -4.82 -0.95
C ILE A 47 -1.51 -5.88 -1.96
N GLU A 48 -1.22 -7.13 -1.70
CA GLU A 48 -1.62 -8.22 -2.59
C GLU A 48 -3.14 -8.35 -2.66
N ALA A 49 -3.83 -8.24 -1.52
CA ALA A 49 -5.29 -8.32 -1.48
C ALA A 49 -5.93 -7.19 -2.28
N ALA A 50 -5.40 -5.97 -2.15
CA ALA A 50 -5.90 -4.82 -2.90
C ALA A 50 -5.69 -5.00 -4.40
N ARG A 51 -4.50 -5.47 -4.79
CA ARG A 51 -4.19 -5.74 -6.20
C ARG A 51 -5.15 -6.75 -6.80
N ILE A 52 -5.40 -7.84 -6.07
CA ILE A 52 -6.31 -8.88 -6.54
C ILE A 52 -7.73 -8.34 -6.68
N ALA A 53 -8.18 -7.54 -5.71
CA ALA A 53 -9.52 -6.95 -5.77
C ALA A 53 -9.70 -6.07 -7.00
N MET A 54 -8.70 -5.23 -7.30
CA MET A 54 -8.74 -4.39 -8.49
C MET A 54 -8.71 -5.20 -9.77
N THR A 55 -7.78 -6.15 -9.84
CA THR A 55 -7.59 -6.96 -11.05
C THR A 55 -8.82 -7.77 -11.39
N ARG A 56 -9.47 -8.34 -10.39
CA ARG A 56 -10.71 -9.09 -10.61
C ARG A 56 -11.82 -8.22 -11.17
N HIS A 57 -11.89 -6.99 -10.72
CA HIS A 57 -12.96 -6.11 -11.16
C HIS A 57 -12.75 -5.58 -12.57
N ILE A 58 -11.53 -5.18 -12.92
CA ILE A 58 -11.24 -4.67 -14.26
C ILE A 58 -11.00 -5.78 -15.27
N LYS A 59 -10.79 -7.00 -14.81
CA LYS A 59 -10.51 -8.17 -15.63
C LYS A 59 -9.31 -7.94 -16.55
N ARG A 60 -9.51 -8.05 -17.87
CA ARG A 60 -8.42 -7.93 -18.85
C ARG A 60 -8.31 -6.54 -19.47
N GLY A 61 -9.20 -5.63 -19.10
CA GLY A 61 -9.34 -4.37 -19.83
C GLY A 61 -8.39 -3.29 -19.42
N GLY A 62 -7.64 -3.46 -18.35
CA GLY A 62 -6.82 -2.39 -17.83
C GLY A 62 -5.47 -2.83 -17.31
N LYS A 63 -4.75 -1.85 -16.81
CA LYS A 63 -3.43 -2.08 -16.24
C LYS A 63 -3.37 -1.47 -14.85
N VAL A 64 -2.68 -2.17 -13.95
CA VAL A 64 -2.51 -1.76 -12.55
C VAL A 64 -1.04 -1.48 -12.28
N TRP A 65 -0.76 -0.37 -11.64
CA TRP A 65 0.59 -0.06 -11.11
C TRP A 65 0.53 -0.03 -9.61
N ILE A 66 1.51 -0.64 -8.98
CA ILE A 66 1.66 -0.63 -7.53
C ILE A 66 2.82 0.29 -7.20
N ASN A 67 2.55 1.40 -6.53
CA ASN A 67 3.54 2.44 -6.29
C ASN A 67 4.20 2.36 -4.92
N ILE A 68 3.82 1.39 -4.11
CA ILE A 68 4.41 1.17 -2.79
C ILE A 68 5.02 -0.22 -2.73
N TYR A 69 6.08 -0.35 -1.94
CA TYR A 69 6.73 -1.64 -1.78
C TYR A 69 6.98 -1.93 -0.30
N PRO A 70 6.68 -3.14 0.16
CA PRO A 70 6.87 -3.50 1.56
C PRO A 70 8.33 -3.88 1.82
N ASP A 71 9.15 -2.88 2.07
CA ASP A 71 10.60 -3.06 2.23
C ASP A 71 11.08 -3.05 3.68
N ARG A 72 10.17 -2.86 4.64
CA ARG A 72 10.53 -2.82 6.05
C ARG A 72 9.94 -4.00 6.80
N PRO A 73 10.74 -4.68 7.64
CA PRO A 73 10.23 -5.78 8.43
C PRO A 73 9.46 -5.27 9.66
N LEU A 74 8.36 -5.93 9.97
CA LEU A 74 7.62 -5.70 11.19
C LEU A 74 7.66 -6.96 12.01
N THR A 75 8.22 -6.87 13.21
CA THR A 75 8.28 -8.01 14.12
C THR A 75 7.09 -7.98 15.05
N LYS A 76 6.49 -9.15 15.24
CA LYS A 76 5.43 -9.31 16.23
C LYS A 76 5.98 -10.10 17.39
N LYS A 77 5.78 -9.58 18.59
CA LYS A 77 6.20 -10.29 19.78
C LYS A 77 5.27 -11.48 20.01
N PRO A 78 5.81 -12.71 20.07
CA PRO A 78 4.95 -13.86 20.34
C PRO A 78 4.25 -13.71 21.69
N ALA A 79 3.03 -14.25 21.79
CA ALA A 79 2.28 -14.19 23.02
C ALA A 79 2.99 -14.87 24.19
N GLU A 80 3.83 -15.84 23.90
CA GLU A 80 4.58 -16.58 24.90
C GLU A 80 5.99 -16.07 25.10
N THR A 81 6.35 -14.95 24.52
CA THR A 81 7.68 -14.40 24.67
C THR A 81 7.95 -14.06 26.13
N ARG A 82 8.99 -14.63 26.68
CA ARG A 82 9.41 -14.33 28.04
C ARG A 82 10.34 -13.14 28.04
N MET A 83 10.46 -12.52 29.21
CA MET A 83 11.38 -11.40 29.35
C MET A 83 12.79 -11.83 29.04
N GLY A 84 13.55 -10.94 28.44
CA GLY A 84 14.93 -11.20 28.09
C GLY A 84 15.13 -11.86 26.73
N SER A 85 14.10 -12.35 26.13
CA SER A 85 14.19 -12.82 24.76
C SER A 85 14.33 -11.62 23.82
N GLY A 86 15.22 -11.70 22.89
CA GLY A 86 15.41 -10.62 21.94
C GLY A 86 14.18 -10.37 21.08
N LYS A 87 14.33 -9.49 20.11
CA LYS A 87 13.29 -9.18 19.15
C LYS A 87 12.91 -10.43 18.37
N GLY A 88 11.62 -10.68 18.22
CA GLY A 88 11.15 -11.85 17.48
C GLY A 88 11.54 -11.80 16.01
N SER A 89 11.32 -12.91 15.31
CA SER A 89 11.56 -12.97 13.87
C SER A 89 10.61 -12.04 13.12
N PRO A 90 11.03 -11.46 11.99
CA PRO A 90 10.12 -10.68 11.17
C PRO A 90 8.96 -11.56 10.69
N GLU A 91 7.73 -11.12 10.96
CA GLU A 91 6.54 -11.84 10.51
C GLU A 91 5.93 -11.22 9.27
N TRP A 92 6.05 -9.90 9.16
CA TRP A 92 5.44 -9.17 8.06
C TRP A 92 6.44 -8.19 7.46
N TRP A 93 6.21 -7.91 6.21
CA TRP A 93 6.88 -6.83 5.51
C TRP A 93 5.87 -5.73 5.27
N ILE A 94 6.27 -4.49 5.55
CA ILE A 94 5.36 -3.34 5.45
C ILE A 94 5.94 -2.25 4.58
N ALA A 95 5.04 -1.47 4.00
CA ALA A 95 5.35 -0.18 3.40
C ALA A 95 4.88 0.90 4.36
N ASN A 96 5.76 1.86 4.65
CA ASN A 96 5.41 3.00 5.50
C ASN A 96 4.75 4.06 4.61
N VAL A 97 3.44 4.20 4.74
CA VAL A 97 2.67 5.13 3.91
C VAL A 97 2.34 6.37 4.72
N LYS A 98 2.66 7.52 4.15
CA LYS A 98 2.33 8.83 4.73
C LYS A 98 1.19 9.46 3.95
N PRO A 99 0.40 10.35 4.57
CA PRO A 99 -0.68 11.02 3.87
C PRO A 99 -0.19 11.73 2.60
N GLY A 100 -0.96 11.62 1.53
CA GLY A 100 -0.63 12.21 0.24
C GLY A 100 -0.04 11.23 -0.76
N ARG A 101 0.44 10.07 -0.31
CA ARG A 101 1.06 9.09 -1.18
C ARG A 101 0.02 8.41 -2.07
N ILE A 102 0.35 8.28 -3.36
CA ILE A 102 -0.45 7.48 -4.29
C ILE A 102 -0.01 6.02 -4.13
N LEU A 103 -0.97 5.16 -3.80
CA LEU A 103 -0.70 3.75 -3.50
C LEU A 103 -0.75 2.87 -4.74
N PHE A 104 -1.83 3.03 -5.51
CA PHE A 104 -2.08 2.25 -6.71
C PHE A 104 -2.57 3.17 -7.80
N GLU A 105 -2.31 2.77 -9.05
CA GLU A 105 -2.82 3.49 -10.22
C GLU A 105 -3.49 2.51 -11.17
N LEU A 106 -4.47 3.01 -11.90
CA LEU A 106 -5.16 2.27 -12.94
C LEU A 106 -5.13 3.03 -14.24
N GLY A 107 -5.08 2.31 -15.34
CA GLY A 107 -5.17 2.88 -16.67
C GLY A 107 -5.87 1.93 -17.62
N GLY A 108 -6.33 2.47 -18.76
CA GLY A 108 -6.96 1.65 -19.78
C GLY A 108 -8.41 1.27 -19.49
N VAL A 109 -9.05 1.91 -18.53
CA VAL A 109 -10.45 1.68 -18.18
C VAL A 109 -11.15 3.02 -18.03
N ASP A 110 -12.48 3.01 -18.12
CA ASP A 110 -13.24 4.25 -17.93
C ASP A 110 -13.32 4.62 -16.44
N GLU A 111 -13.79 5.82 -16.16
CA GLU A 111 -13.84 6.33 -14.80
C GLU A 111 -14.77 5.52 -13.90
N ALA A 112 -15.95 5.13 -14.41
CA ALA A 112 -16.90 4.38 -13.59
C ALA A 112 -16.34 3.04 -13.16
N LEU A 113 -15.69 2.34 -14.07
CA LEU A 113 -15.05 1.05 -13.77
C LEU A 113 -13.88 1.25 -12.82
N ALA A 114 -13.08 2.30 -13.04
CA ALA A 114 -11.94 2.61 -12.18
C ALA A 114 -12.38 2.92 -10.75
N ARG A 115 -13.43 3.72 -10.57
CA ARG A 115 -13.96 4.05 -9.25
C ARG A 115 -14.40 2.81 -8.48
N GLU A 116 -15.10 1.92 -9.15
CA GLU A 116 -15.56 0.70 -8.49
C GLU A 116 -14.41 -0.23 -8.14
N ALA A 117 -13.43 -0.38 -9.03
CA ALA A 117 -12.24 -1.17 -8.77
C ALA A 117 -11.47 -0.63 -7.58
N MET A 118 -11.29 0.70 -7.53
CA MET A 118 -10.57 1.33 -6.43
C MET A 118 -11.34 1.25 -5.12
N ARG A 119 -12.66 1.35 -5.17
CA ARG A 119 -13.48 1.17 -3.97
C ARG A 119 -13.28 -0.22 -3.37
N ARG A 120 -13.22 -1.23 -4.19
CA ARG A 120 -12.97 -2.59 -3.73
C ARG A 120 -11.58 -2.74 -3.13
N ALA A 121 -10.58 -2.11 -3.74
CA ALA A 121 -9.22 -2.11 -3.21
C ALA A 121 -9.13 -1.39 -1.88
N GLN A 122 -9.83 -0.26 -1.73
CA GLN A 122 -9.83 0.51 -0.48
C GLN A 122 -10.28 -0.32 0.71
N HIS A 123 -11.22 -1.23 0.51
CA HIS A 123 -11.69 -2.10 1.58
C HIS A 123 -10.61 -3.05 2.12
N LYS A 124 -9.53 -3.25 1.38
CA LYS A 124 -8.43 -4.11 1.79
C LYS A 124 -7.30 -3.34 2.46
N LEU A 125 -7.38 -2.02 2.49
CA LEU A 125 -6.32 -1.16 3.02
C LEU A 125 -6.67 -0.68 4.43
N PRO A 126 -5.66 -0.46 5.29
CA PRO A 126 -5.88 -0.14 6.69
C PRO A 126 -6.12 1.34 6.97
N MET A 127 -5.98 2.21 5.96
CA MET A 127 -6.08 3.65 6.16
C MET A 127 -7.22 4.23 5.33
N LYS A 128 -7.51 5.49 5.59
CA LYS A 128 -8.45 6.24 4.76
C LYS A 128 -7.77 6.61 3.45
N THR A 129 -8.50 6.48 2.36
CA THR A 129 -8.00 6.76 1.02
C THR A 129 -9.06 7.51 0.23
N ARG A 130 -8.63 8.11 -0.87
CA ARG A 130 -9.56 8.73 -1.81
C ARG A 130 -9.16 8.41 -3.25
N PHE A 131 -10.14 8.45 -4.11
CA PHE A 131 -9.94 8.30 -5.54
C PHE A 131 -9.45 9.62 -6.11
N VAL A 132 -8.40 9.56 -6.92
CA VAL A 132 -7.85 10.75 -7.58
C VAL A 132 -7.65 10.50 -9.06
N THR A 133 -7.63 11.58 -9.82
CA THR A 133 -7.37 11.52 -11.25
C THR A 133 -5.99 12.08 -11.55
N ARG A 134 -5.48 11.76 -12.71
CA ARG A 134 -4.15 12.22 -13.13
C ARG A 134 -4.07 13.76 -13.21
N GLU A 135 -5.17 14.40 -13.52
CA GLU A 135 -5.20 15.85 -13.67
C GLU A 135 -5.35 16.59 -12.35
N GLY A 136 -5.24 15.87 -11.23
CA GLY A 136 -5.29 16.50 -9.92
C GLY A 136 -6.67 16.81 -9.40
N GLY A 137 -7.69 16.42 -10.13
CA GLY A 137 -9.06 16.65 -9.71
C GLY A 137 -9.46 15.68 -8.60
N ASP A 138 -10.09 16.22 -7.58
CA ASP A 138 -10.73 15.39 -6.57
C ASP A 138 -12.07 14.97 -7.10
N VAL A 139 -12.35 13.73 -6.94
CA VAL A 139 -13.60 13.23 -7.51
C VAL A 139 -14.32 12.37 -6.51
#